data_3d84e0d1b6ddbb706db1c117f524f8ee
#
_entry.id   3d84e0d1b6ddbb706db1c117f524f8ee
#
_cell.length_a   1.000
_cell.length_b   1.000
_cell.length_c   1.000
_cell.angle_alpha   90.00
_cell.angle_beta   90.00
_cell.angle_gamma   90.00
#
_symmetry.space_group_name_H-M   'P 1'
#
loop_
_entity.id
_entity.type
_entity.pdbx_description
1 polymer ?
#
loop_
_entity_poly.entity_id
_entity_poly.type
_entity_poly.pdbx_seq_one_letter_code
_entity_poly.pdbx_strand_id
1 'polypeptide(L)'
;PYSTTATADFCASMALAAEFYASVDADFAKKCMDAAQKAWDFLQKNPNFVFKNPADISTGQYGDKTDADERYWAACQMYRATGDAKYLDGISSVRTGLDWSTVGDYGNIALATMKNGDHSLIEKAKTSLASAAASFETVVNASPYSSPITKYNWGSNMTIANAGVVLALDGKQEAAAEVLNHLLGKNPNGTCYVSGFGTVSPEAPHHRPSMAVGKAQPGMLVGGVNSSLEDSAAKAYCKTAPAAKCYIDNAESYSTNEITIYWNSPLIYLLATTSAVQKQPVQTTDPTTTTTTDTTGNTADLLLGDANESGLVDVSDAVLIARFAAEDQEAKLTAQGKINADVNKNGSPDSDDLIMILKYITKIISEF
;
A
#
# COMPACT_ATOMS: atom_id res chain seq x y z
N PRO A 1 8.21 1.38 27.47
CA PRO A 1 8.24 0.02 26.93
C PRO A 1 8.94 0.03 25.57
N TYR A 2 9.62 -1.05 25.24
CA TYR A 2 10.23 -1.27 23.94
C TYR A 2 10.00 -2.72 23.49
N SER A 3 10.10 -2.96 22.18
CA SER A 3 9.99 -4.27 21.57
C SER A 3 11.03 -4.38 20.45
N THR A 4 11.68 -5.51 20.32
CA THR A 4 12.64 -5.73 19.22
C THR A 4 11.93 -5.95 17.88
N THR A 5 10.71 -6.50 17.87
CA THR A 5 9.86 -6.56 16.66
C THR A 5 9.62 -5.16 16.12
N ALA A 6 8.95 -4.28 16.89
CA ALA A 6 8.67 -2.91 16.45
C ALA A 6 9.95 -2.08 16.14
N THR A 7 11.08 -2.37 16.82
CA THR A 7 12.35 -1.69 16.53
C THR A 7 12.91 -2.14 15.19
N ALA A 8 12.75 -3.41 14.82
CA ALA A 8 13.22 -3.94 13.54
C ALA A 8 12.35 -3.43 12.38
N ASP A 9 11.03 -3.39 12.53
CA ASP A 9 10.10 -2.76 11.57
C ASP A 9 10.42 -1.28 11.37
N PHE A 10 10.68 -0.57 12.46
CA PHE A 10 11.10 0.84 12.38
C PHE A 10 12.44 0.99 11.64
N CYS A 11 13.43 0.13 11.93
CA CYS A 11 14.71 0.13 11.23
C CYS A 11 14.52 -0.04 9.71
N ALA A 12 13.75 -1.05 9.31
CA ALA A 12 13.47 -1.32 7.90
C ALA A 12 12.73 -0.15 7.23
N SER A 13 11.69 0.36 7.87
CA SER A 13 10.88 1.46 7.34
C SER A 13 11.72 2.75 7.18
N MET A 14 12.58 3.05 8.14
CA MET A 14 13.46 4.23 8.05
C MET A 14 14.55 4.06 6.98
N ALA A 15 15.11 2.87 6.79
CA ALA A 15 16.08 2.60 5.73
C ALA A 15 15.41 2.72 4.34
N LEU A 16 14.17 2.23 4.18
CA LEU A 16 13.38 2.41 2.95
C LEU A 16 13.07 3.89 2.70
N ALA A 17 12.66 4.63 3.74
CA ALA A 17 12.41 6.07 3.63
C ALA A 17 13.68 6.83 3.22
N ALA A 18 14.84 6.47 3.77
CA ALA A 18 16.11 7.08 3.39
C ALA A 18 16.43 6.89 1.90
N GLU A 19 16.18 5.68 1.36
CA GLU A 19 16.35 5.40 -0.08
C GLU A 19 15.37 6.23 -0.93
N PHE A 20 14.10 6.27 -0.53
CA PHE A 20 13.06 6.99 -1.26
C PHE A 20 13.31 8.50 -1.30
N TYR A 21 13.65 9.09 -0.16
CA TYR A 21 13.86 10.55 -0.06
C TYR A 21 15.24 11.02 -0.54
N ALA A 22 16.18 10.12 -0.86
CA ALA A 22 17.54 10.49 -1.24
C ALA A 22 17.61 11.50 -2.41
N SER A 23 16.69 11.43 -3.35
CA SER A 23 16.60 12.35 -4.51
C SER A 23 15.62 13.51 -4.32
N VAL A 24 14.80 13.50 -3.26
CA VAL A 24 13.73 14.49 -3.03
C VAL A 24 14.09 15.44 -1.89
N ASP A 25 14.58 14.89 -0.77
CA ASP A 25 14.99 15.62 0.43
C ASP A 25 16.17 14.90 1.09
N ALA A 26 17.38 15.32 0.74
CA ALA A 26 18.61 14.68 1.23
C ALA A 26 18.79 14.80 2.75
N ASP A 27 18.34 15.89 3.36
CA ASP A 27 18.45 16.10 4.81
C ASP A 27 17.47 15.18 5.56
N PHE A 28 16.27 15.02 5.06
CA PHE A 28 15.30 14.08 5.61
C PHE A 28 15.75 12.64 5.40
N ALA A 29 16.25 12.30 4.21
CA ALA A 29 16.85 10.99 3.93
C ALA A 29 17.96 10.65 4.92
N LYS A 30 18.85 11.62 5.21
CA LYS A 30 19.89 11.46 6.22
C LYS A 30 19.31 11.22 7.62
N LYS A 31 18.30 11.99 8.04
CA LYS A 31 17.61 11.76 9.34
C LYS A 31 17.04 10.34 9.43
N CYS A 32 16.40 9.87 8.36
CA CYS A 32 15.87 8.51 8.27
C CYS A 32 16.97 7.45 8.40
N MET A 33 18.08 7.60 7.68
CA MET A 33 19.20 6.65 7.77
C MET A 33 19.85 6.66 9.15
N ASP A 34 20.06 7.85 9.76
CA ASP A 34 20.59 7.96 11.13
C ASP A 34 19.67 7.27 12.16
N ALA A 35 18.34 7.33 11.96
CA ALA A 35 17.36 6.64 12.78
C ALA A 35 17.40 5.12 12.56
N ALA A 36 17.46 4.67 11.31
CA ALA A 36 17.61 3.25 10.97
C ALA A 36 18.88 2.65 11.59
N GLN A 37 20.01 3.34 11.49
CA GLN A 37 21.27 2.88 12.07
C GLN A 37 21.20 2.76 13.59
N LYS A 38 20.59 3.72 14.28
CA LYS A 38 20.39 3.65 15.74
C LYS A 38 19.52 2.46 16.15
N ALA A 39 18.45 2.20 15.39
CA ALA A 39 17.60 1.04 15.62
C ALA A 39 18.34 -0.28 15.35
N TRP A 40 19.12 -0.35 14.27
CA TRP A 40 19.99 -1.49 13.99
C TRP A 40 20.98 -1.76 15.12
N ASP A 41 21.69 -0.74 15.58
CA ASP A 41 22.67 -0.86 16.67
C ASP A 41 22.03 -1.31 17.99
N PHE A 42 20.78 -0.89 18.24
CA PHE A 42 19.99 -1.38 19.36
C PHE A 42 19.67 -2.87 19.22
N LEU A 43 19.23 -3.31 18.05
CA LEU A 43 18.92 -4.72 17.78
C LEU A 43 20.14 -5.62 17.94
N GLN A 44 21.35 -5.18 17.54
CA GLN A 44 22.58 -5.95 17.72
C GLN A 44 22.94 -6.16 19.20
N LYS A 45 22.55 -5.24 20.08
CA LYS A 45 22.85 -5.28 21.52
C LYS A 45 21.75 -5.96 22.35
N ASN A 46 20.58 -6.14 21.77
CA ASN A 46 19.42 -6.65 22.49
C ASN A 46 18.90 -7.93 21.82
N PRO A 47 18.83 -9.04 22.55
CA PRO A 47 18.20 -10.26 22.06
C PRO A 47 16.69 -10.07 21.90
N ASN A 48 16.01 -11.08 21.33
CA ASN A 48 14.56 -11.08 21.15
C ASN A 48 13.83 -10.66 22.43
N PHE A 49 13.13 -9.55 22.35
CA PHE A 49 12.29 -9.02 23.41
C PHE A 49 10.95 -8.58 22.82
N VAL A 50 9.96 -9.43 22.95
CA VAL A 50 8.59 -9.14 22.53
C VAL A 50 7.85 -8.45 23.67
N PHE A 51 7.19 -7.34 23.35
CA PHE A 51 6.40 -6.57 24.31
C PHE A 51 5.26 -7.43 24.89
N LYS A 52 5.02 -7.28 26.19
CA LYS A 52 3.84 -7.84 26.87
C LYS A 52 3.10 -6.73 27.59
N ASN A 53 1.77 -6.77 27.54
CA ASN A 53 0.97 -5.85 28.31
C ASN A 53 1.30 -5.94 29.80
N PRO A 54 1.37 -4.80 30.52
CA PRO A 54 1.30 -4.79 31.96
C PRO A 54 0.05 -5.53 32.46
N ALA A 55 0.12 -6.07 33.69
CA ALA A 55 -0.94 -6.93 34.23
C ALA A 55 -2.32 -6.23 34.39
N ASP A 56 -2.33 -4.91 34.46
CA ASP A 56 -3.52 -4.05 34.57
C ASP A 56 -4.09 -3.60 33.22
N ILE A 57 -3.44 -3.98 32.09
CA ILE A 57 -3.91 -3.66 30.74
C ILE A 57 -4.52 -4.89 30.10
N SER A 58 -5.82 -4.82 29.80
CA SER A 58 -6.62 -5.91 29.23
C SER A 58 -6.94 -5.77 27.73
N THR A 59 -6.45 -4.70 27.08
CA THR A 59 -6.63 -4.51 25.63
C THR A 59 -5.71 -5.42 24.81
N GLY A 60 -5.97 -5.57 23.50
CA GLY A 60 -5.20 -6.44 22.59
C GLY A 60 -3.69 -6.31 22.78
N GLN A 61 -3.04 -7.45 23.00
CA GLN A 61 -1.61 -7.45 23.34
C GLN A 61 -0.74 -7.36 22.09
N TYR A 62 -1.22 -7.77 20.92
CA TYR A 62 -0.46 -7.82 19.65
C TYR A 62 0.91 -8.51 19.85
N GLY A 63 0.89 -9.65 20.55
CA GLY A 63 2.10 -10.39 20.88
C GLY A 63 2.61 -11.17 19.68
N ASP A 64 3.92 -11.13 19.49
CA ASP A 64 4.63 -12.03 18.62
C ASP A 64 5.41 -13.07 19.46
N LYS A 65 5.93 -14.12 18.81
CA LYS A 65 6.75 -15.15 19.46
C LYS A 65 8.23 -14.92 19.23
N THR A 66 8.60 -14.22 18.18
CA THR A 66 9.95 -14.01 17.71
C THR A 66 10.04 -12.69 16.95
N ASP A 67 11.23 -12.14 16.85
CA ASP A 67 11.53 -10.96 16.03
C ASP A 67 12.43 -11.32 14.83
N ALA A 68 12.45 -12.59 14.46
CA ALA A 68 13.44 -13.10 13.53
C ALA A 68 13.18 -12.68 12.07
N ASP A 69 11.95 -12.51 11.69
CA ASP A 69 11.56 -12.07 10.34
C ASP A 69 11.57 -10.54 10.22
N GLU A 70 11.26 -9.80 11.28
CA GLU A 70 11.46 -8.36 11.33
C GLU A 70 12.94 -7.99 11.27
N ARG A 71 13.81 -8.72 12.01
CA ARG A 71 15.28 -8.55 11.89
C ARG A 71 15.78 -8.90 10.50
N TYR A 72 15.21 -9.92 9.88
CA TYR A 72 15.52 -10.27 8.50
C TYR A 72 15.14 -9.14 7.54
N TRP A 73 13.92 -8.58 7.66
CA TRP A 73 13.52 -7.43 6.86
C TRP A 73 14.42 -6.22 7.10
N ALA A 74 14.70 -5.88 8.36
CA ALA A 74 15.62 -4.80 8.69
C ALA A 74 17.01 -5.00 8.05
N ALA A 75 17.57 -6.20 8.13
CA ALA A 75 18.86 -6.53 7.53
C ALA A 75 18.85 -6.36 6.00
N CYS A 76 17.83 -6.90 5.33
CA CYS A 76 17.68 -6.80 3.88
C CYS A 76 17.52 -5.34 3.43
N GLN A 77 16.73 -4.56 4.16
CA GLN A 77 16.48 -3.16 3.82
C GLN A 77 17.71 -2.28 4.09
N MET A 78 18.45 -2.52 5.18
CA MET A 78 19.72 -1.85 5.45
C MET A 78 20.77 -2.17 4.37
N TYR A 79 20.87 -3.45 3.96
CA TYR A 79 21.74 -3.83 2.84
C TYR A 79 21.35 -3.11 1.56
N ARG A 80 20.06 -3.11 1.22
CA ARG A 80 19.53 -2.43 0.04
C ARG A 80 19.87 -0.95 0.02
N ALA A 81 19.67 -0.26 1.14
CA ALA A 81 19.87 1.18 1.25
C ALA A 81 21.36 1.61 1.28
N THR A 82 22.26 0.72 1.74
CA THR A 82 23.68 1.06 1.95
C THR A 82 24.65 0.36 1.00
N GLY A 83 24.25 -0.79 0.45
CA GLY A 83 25.14 -1.69 -0.29
C GLY A 83 26.15 -2.46 0.59
N ASP A 84 26.12 -2.31 1.91
CA ASP A 84 27.09 -2.91 2.83
C ASP A 84 26.65 -4.32 3.24
N ALA A 85 27.35 -5.33 2.72
CA ALA A 85 27.04 -6.75 2.94
C ALA A 85 27.07 -7.18 4.42
N LYS A 86 27.71 -6.42 5.31
CA LYS A 86 27.75 -6.71 6.75
C LYS A 86 26.36 -6.86 7.38
N TYR A 87 25.32 -6.18 6.82
CA TYR A 87 23.96 -6.30 7.32
C TYR A 87 23.34 -7.68 7.08
N LEU A 88 23.87 -8.43 6.10
CA LEU A 88 23.43 -9.79 5.80
C LEU A 88 24.31 -10.88 6.44
N ASP A 89 25.33 -10.50 7.22
CA ASP A 89 26.21 -11.45 7.87
C ASP A 89 25.44 -12.44 8.74
N GLY A 90 25.73 -13.74 8.56
CA GLY A 90 25.07 -14.81 9.29
C GLY A 90 23.67 -15.20 8.79
N ILE A 91 23.12 -14.49 7.79
CA ILE A 91 21.84 -14.86 7.19
C ILE A 91 22.06 -15.81 6.00
N SER A 92 21.67 -17.07 6.17
CA SER A 92 21.88 -18.11 5.16
C SER A 92 20.62 -18.48 4.38
N SER A 93 19.45 -18.10 4.87
CA SER A 93 18.15 -18.44 4.27
C SER A 93 17.18 -17.27 4.33
N VAL A 94 16.26 -17.21 3.37
CA VAL A 94 15.17 -16.24 3.34
C VAL A 94 14.11 -16.58 4.39
N ARG A 95 13.32 -15.57 4.78
CA ARG A 95 12.11 -15.72 5.58
C ARG A 95 10.92 -15.27 4.76
N THR A 96 9.76 -15.84 5.05
CA THR A 96 8.53 -15.60 4.28
C THR A 96 7.42 -15.11 5.19
N GLY A 97 6.38 -14.60 4.58
CA GLY A 97 5.15 -14.10 5.21
C GLY A 97 4.94 -12.62 4.95
N LEU A 98 3.68 -12.29 4.65
CA LEU A 98 3.16 -10.91 4.50
C LEU A 98 1.85 -10.85 5.30
N ASP A 99 1.96 -10.91 6.62
CA ASP A 99 0.84 -10.89 7.54
C ASP A 99 1.17 -9.95 8.71
N TRP A 100 0.23 -9.71 9.62
CA TRP A 100 0.45 -8.83 10.77
C TRP A 100 1.54 -9.35 11.73
N SER A 101 1.79 -10.65 11.77
CA SER A 101 2.79 -11.30 12.62
C SER A 101 3.95 -11.93 11.84
N THR A 102 3.97 -11.80 10.52
CA THR A 102 5.05 -12.33 9.68
C THR A 102 5.34 -11.37 8.54
N VAL A 103 6.55 -10.83 8.53
CA VAL A 103 6.96 -9.74 7.63
C VAL A 103 8.16 -10.10 6.73
N GLY A 104 8.56 -11.39 6.73
CA GLY A 104 9.77 -11.84 6.04
C GLY A 104 9.81 -11.53 4.55
N ASP A 105 8.67 -11.59 3.86
CA ASP A 105 8.63 -11.29 2.43
C ASP A 105 8.85 -9.81 2.10
N TYR A 106 8.70 -8.87 3.03
CA TYR A 106 9.18 -7.50 2.80
C TYR A 106 10.71 -7.46 2.63
N GLY A 107 11.45 -8.32 3.37
CA GLY A 107 12.88 -8.50 3.16
C GLY A 107 13.19 -9.11 1.80
N ASN A 108 12.40 -10.11 1.36
CA ASN A 108 12.55 -10.71 0.04
C ASN A 108 12.25 -9.70 -1.07
N ILE A 109 11.21 -8.88 -0.92
CA ILE A 109 10.87 -7.79 -1.86
C ILE A 109 12.03 -6.79 -1.91
N ALA A 110 12.58 -6.39 -0.76
CA ALA A 110 13.71 -5.47 -0.72
C ALA A 110 14.91 -5.99 -1.52
N LEU A 111 15.26 -7.27 -1.36
CA LEU A 111 16.36 -7.89 -2.10
C LEU A 111 16.03 -8.10 -3.59
N ALA A 112 14.86 -8.65 -3.90
CA ALA A 112 14.50 -9.03 -5.27
C ALA A 112 14.35 -7.82 -6.21
N THR A 113 13.99 -6.66 -5.66
CA THR A 113 13.81 -5.41 -6.43
C THR A 113 15.05 -4.52 -6.47
N MET A 114 16.18 -4.95 -5.90
CA MET A 114 17.44 -4.22 -6.01
C MET A 114 17.91 -4.17 -7.47
N LYS A 115 18.37 -2.98 -7.90
CA LYS A 115 18.98 -2.80 -9.23
C LYS A 115 20.40 -3.36 -9.29
N ASN A 116 21.15 -3.21 -8.20
CA ASN A 116 22.53 -3.63 -8.09
C ASN A 116 22.73 -4.36 -6.75
N GLY A 117 23.29 -5.54 -6.79
CA GLY A 117 23.61 -6.35 -5.61
C GLY A 117 24.18 -7.70 -6.05
N ASP A 118 25.11 -8.23 -5.29
CA ASP A 118 25.81 -9.47 -5.60
C ASP A 118 25.67 -10.57 -4.52
N HIS A 119 24.85 -10.33 -3.50
CA HIS A 119 24.66 -11.28 -2.42
C HIS A 119 23.78 -12.47 -2.81
N SER A 120 24.16 -13.68 -2.46
CA SER A 120 23.48 -14.94 -2.81
C SER A 120 22.02 -15.01 -2.31
N LEU A 121 21.64 -14.24 -1.29
CA LEU A 121 20.26 -14.15 -0.80
C LEU A 121 19.31 -13.50 -1.81
N ILE A 122 19.81 -12.67 -2.74
CA ILE A 122 18.98 -12.01 -3.76
C ILE A 122 18.29 -13.06 -4.64
N GLU A 123 19.03 -14.05 -5.13
CA GLU A 123 18.47 -15.10 -5.95
C GLU A 123 17.53 -16.03 -5.16
N LYS A 124 17.83 -16.26 -3.87
CA LYS A 124 16.91 -17.00 -2.99
C LYS A 124 15.61 -16.22 -2.75
N ALA A 125 15.68 -14.92 -2.56
CA ALA A 125 14.52 -14.05 -2.40
C ALA A 125 13.64 -14.03 -3.67
N LYS A 126 14.24 -13.87 -4.85
CA LYS A 126 13.53 -13.95 -6.15
C LYS A 126 12.85 -15.30 -6.33
N THR A 127 13.55 -16.40 -6.07
CA THR A 127 13.00 -17.77 -6.15
C THR A 127 11.83 -17.96 -5.19
N SER A 128 11.94 -17.45 -3.97
CA SER A 128 10.88 -17.54 -2.97
C SER A 128 9.61 -16.80 -3.43
N LEU A 129 9.76 -15.55 -3.89
CA LEU A 129 8.64 -14.75 -4.39
C LEU A 129 8.00 -15.36 -5.63
N ALA A 130 8.81 -15.85 -6.59
CA ALA A 130 8.29 -16.52 -7.79
C ALA A 130 7.50 -17.79 -7.45
N SER A 131 7.97 -18.58 -6.46
CA SER A 131 7.24 -19.75 -5.98
C SER A 131 5.91 -19.38 -5.31
N ALA A 132 5.89 -18.33 -4.52
CA ALA A 132 4.67 -17.81 -3.90
C ALA A 132 3.69 -17.28 -4.98
N ALA A 133 4.17 -16.52 -5.95
CA ALA A 133 3.37 -16.01 -7.06
C ALA A 133 2.74 -17.14 -7.89
N ALA A 134 3.49 -18.19 -8.22
CA ALA A 134 2.97 -19.35 -8.94
C ALA A 134 1.86 -20.08 -8.14
N SER A 135 2.04 -20.17 -6.82
CA SER A 135 1.02 -20.74 -5.93
C SER A 135 -0.25 -19.90 -5.90
N PHE A 136 -0.13 -18.59 -5.76
CA PHE A 136 -1.28 -17.67 -5.77
C PHE A 136 -2.00 -17.69 -7.13
N GLU A 137 -1.27 -17.64 -8.23
CA GLU A 137 -1.85 -17.71 -9.58
C GLU A 137 -2.67 -19.00 -9.78
N THR A 138 -2.18 -20.12 -9.30
CA THR A 138 -2.91 -21.39 -9.35
C THR A 138 -4.24 -21.30 -8.61
N VAL A 139 -4.26 -20.68 -7.42
CA VAL A 139 -5.49 -20.52 -6.61
C VAL A 139 -6.44 -19.51 -7.27
N VAL A 140 -5.93 -18.39 -7.75
CA VAL A 140 -6.70 -17.35 -8.48
C VAL A 140 -7.42 -17.97 -9.67
N ASN A 141 -6.69 -18.74 -10.51
CA ASN A 141 -7.25 -19.35 -11.71
C ASN A 141 -8.29 -20.45 -11.41
N ALA A 142 -8.18 -21.12 -10.26
CA ALA A 142 -9.16 -22.12 -9.81
C ALA A 142 -10.36 -21.49 -9.11
N SER A 143 -10.30 -20.25 -8.68
CA SER A 143 -11.35 -19.57 -7.94
C SER A 143 -12.36 -18.88 -8.87
N PRO A 144 -13.67 -19.13 -8.74
CA PRO A 144 -14.71 -18.43 -9.55
C PRO A 144 -14.70 -16.90 -9.38
N TYR A 145 -14.17 -16.43 -8.26
CA TYR A 145 -14.09 -15.01 -7.91
C TYR A 145 -12.66 -14.50 -7.83
N SER A 146 -11.69 -15.23 -8.39
CA SER A 146 -10.28 -14.86 -8.43
C SER A 146 -9.66 -14.56 -7.06
N SER A 147 -10.19 -15.19 -5.99
CA SER A 147 -9.60 -15.10 -4.65
C SER A 147 -8.29 -15.89 -4.60
N PRO A 148 -7.17 -15.30 -4.15
CA PRO A 148 -5.90 -16.01 -3.98
C PRO A 148 -5.84 -16.84 -2.71
N ILE A 149 -6.88 -16.83 -1.88
CA ILE A 149 -6.97 -17.56 -0.62
C ILE A 149 -8.23 -18.42 -0.55
N THR A 150 -8.17 -19.49 0.25
CA THR A 150 -9.29 -20.41 0.51
C THR A 150 -9.75 -20.39 1.96
N LYS A 151 -9.02 -19.70 2.83
CA LYS A 151 -9.36 -19.52 4.26
C LYS A 151 -9.47 -18.03 4.53
N TYR A 152 -10.51 -17.64 5.23
CA TYR A 152 -10.85 -16.26 5.50
C TYR A 152 -10.72 -15.99 6.99
N ASN A 153 -9.61 -15.42 7.37
CA ASN A 153 -9.32 -14.97 8.74
C ASN A 153 -9.54 -13.46 8.87
N TRP A 154 -9.49 -12.95 10.07
CA TRP A 154 -9.49 -11.51 10.32
C TRP A 154 -8.41 -10.79 9.49
N GLY A 155 -8.79 -9.75 8.75
CA GLY A 155 -7.90 -9.04 7.82
C GLY A 155 -7.68 -9.77 6.48
N SER A 156 -8.58 -10.65 6.05
CA SER A 156 -8.44 -11.42 4.81
C SER A 156 -8.20 -10.55 3.57
N ASN A 157 -8.74 -9.33 3.51
CA ASN A 157 -8.51 -8.41 2.39
C ASN A 157 -7.05 -7.95 2.31
N MET A 158 -6.35 -7.80 3.44
CA MET A 158 -4.90 -7.58 3.44
C MET A 158 -4.16 -8.77 2.82
N THR A 159 -4.49 -9.99 3.25
CA THR A 159 -3.85 -11.21 2.71
C THR A 159 -4.10 -11.33 1.22
N ILE A 160 -5.31 -11.02 0.75
CA ILE A 160 -5.67 -10.98 -0.67
C ILE A 160 -4.84 -9.90 -1.40
N ALA A 161 -4.78 -8.69 -0.87
CA ALA A 161 -4.01 -7.60 -1.48
C ALA A 161 -2.52 -7.90 -1.53
N ASN A 162 -1.94 -8.46 -0.46
CA ASN A 162 -0.53 -8.88 -0.42
C ASN A 162 -0.21 -9.97 -1.45
N ALA A 163 -1.11 -10.94 -1.64
CA ALA A 163 -0.95 -11.93 -2.71
C ALA A 163 -0.93 -11.27 -4.09
N GLY A 164 -1.79 -10.28 -4.32
CA GLY A 164 -1.78 -9.47 -5.53
C GLY A 164 -0.47 -8.70 -5.74
N VAL A 165 0.12 -8.15 -4.68
CA VAL A 165 1.44 -7.48 -4.72
C VAL A 165 2.52 -8.46 -5.19
N VAL A 166 2.55 -9.68 -4.62
CA VAL A 166 3.52 -10.72 -4.99
C VAL A 166 3.34 -11.14 -6.45
N LEU A 167 2.08 -11.30 -6.92
CA LEU A 167 1.78 -11.57 -8.32
C LEU A 167 2.27 -10.47 -9.25
N ALA A 168 2.01 -9.20 -8.91
CA ALA A 168 2.44 -8.06 -9.71
C ALA A 168 3.97 -7.94 -9.79
N LEU A 169 4.67 -8.18 -8.68
CA LEU A 169 6.14 -8.17 -8.63
C LEU A 169 6.78 -9.28 -9.48
N ASP A 170 6.12 -10.44 -9.59
CA ASP A 170 6.55 -11.55 -10.45
C ASP A 170 6.10 -11.38 -11.92
N GLY A 171 5.53 -10.24 -12.29
CA GLY A 171 5.08 -9.95 -13.65
C GLY A 171 3.75 -10.60 -14.05
N LYS A 172 3.02 -11.24 -13.13
CA LYS A 172 1.71 -11.88 -13.34
C LYS A 172 0.58 -10.85 -13.25
N GLN A 173 0.62 -9.87 -14.13
CA GLN A 173 -0.22 -8.67 -14.07
C GLN A 173 -1.72 -8.97 -14.20
N GLU A 174 -2.09 -9.93 -15.06
CA GLU A 174 -3.50 -10.32 -15.23
C GLU A 174 -4.08 -10.92 -13.94
N ALA A 175 -3.33 -11.82 -13.29
CA ALA A 175 -3.74 -12.41 -12.02
C ALA A 175 -3.79 -11.35 -10.90
N ALA A 176 -2.86 -10.41 -10.85
CA ALA A 176 -2.86 -9.29 -9.91
C ALA A 176 -4.08 -8.39 -10.12
N ALA A 177 -4.44 -8.08 -11.37
CA ALA A 177 -5.63 -7.31 -11.71
C ALA A 177 -6.93 -8.04 -11.30
N GLU A 178 -6.98 -9.35 -11.48
CA GLU A 178 -8.12 -10.16 -11.04
C GLU A 178 -8.27 -10.18 -9.52
N VAL A 179 -7.17 -10.21 -8.78
CA VAL A 179 -7.16 -10.07 -7.31
C VAL A 179 -7.66 -8.68 -6.90
N LEU A 180 -7.24 -7.62 -7.60
CA LEU A 180 -7.77 -6.28 -7.38
C LEU A 180 -9.29 -6.22 -7.67
N ASN A 181 -9.75 -6.80 -8.77
CA ASN A 181 -11.16 -6.90 -9.10
C ASN A 181 -11.97 -7.61 -8.01
N HIS A 182 -11.39 -8.64 -7.36
CA HIS A 182 -12.02 -9.28 -6.21
C HIS A 182 -12.27 -8.29 -5.08
N LEU A 183 -11.28 -7.48 -4.72
CA LEU A 183 -11.41 -6.45 -3.68
C LEU A 183 -12.42 -5.35 -4.06
N LEU A 184 -12.54 -5.05 -5.36
CA LEU A 184 -13.40 -4.00 -5.89
C LEU A 184 -14.83 -4.45 -6.22
N GLY A 185 -15.22 -5.70 -5.88
CA GLY A 185 -16.60 -6.16 -5.99
C GLY A 185 -16.81 -7.47 -6.75
N LYS A 186 -15.83 -8.01 -7.47
CA LYS A 186 -15.89 -9.34 -8.09
C LYS A 186 -15.71 -10.44 -7.03
N ASN A 187 -16.58 -10.46 -6.03
CA ASN A 187 -16.51 -11.40 -4.91
C ASN A 187 -17.89 -11.94 -4.53
N PRO A 188 -18.00 -12.96 -3.68
CA PRO A 188 -19.28 -13.58 -3.33
C PRO A 188 -20.31 -12.63 -2.69
N ASN A 189 -19.85 -11.51 -2.09
CA ASN A 189 -20.71 -10.50 -1.49
C ASN A 189 -21.17 -9.42 -2.49
N GLY A 190 -20.55 -9.31 -3.66
CA GLY A 190 -20.78 -8.24 -4.63
C GLY A 190 -20.45 -6.84 -4.07
N THR A 191 -19.55 -6.78 -3.08
CA THR A 191 -19.21 -5.56 -2.34
C THR A 191 -17.83 -5.08 -2.73
N CYS A 192 -17.69 -3.82 -3.13
CA CYS A 192 -16.40 -3.15 -3.14
C CYS A 192 -15.96 -2.94 -1.69
N TYR A 193 -14.89 -3.59 -1.27
CA TYR A 193 -14.40 -3.48 0.12
C TYR A 193 -13.66 -2.17 0.41
N VAL A 194 -13.60 -1.27 -0.56
CA VAL A 194 -13.05 0.09 -0.41
C VAL A 194 -14.20 1.07 -0.18
N SER A 195 -14.22 1.74 0.95
CA SER A 195 -15.30 2.67 1.31
C SER A 195 -15.43 3.82 0.29
N GLY A 196 -16.67 4.17 -0.04
CA GLY A 196 -16.99 5.28 -0.94
C GLY A 196 -16.80 4.99 -2.44
N PHE A 197 -16.51 3.75 -2.83
CA PHE A 197 -16.35 3.34 -4.23
C PHE A 197 -17.26 2.17 -4.59
N GLY A 198 -17.67 2.11 -5.87
CA GLY A 198 -18.59 1.09 -6.35
C GLY A 198 -20.06 1.39 -5.98
N THR A 199 -20.96 0.49 -6.35
CA THR A 199 -22.40 0.61 -6.07
C THR A 199 -22.78 0.12 -4.67
N VAL A 200 -21.99 -0.79 -4.10
CA VAL A 200 -22.12 -1.31 -2.73
C VAL A 200 -20.74 -1.26 -2.12
N SER A 201 -20.59 -0.49 -1.06
CA SER A 201 -19.32 -0.34 -0.33
C SER A 201 -19.56 -0.10 1.16
N PRO A 202 -18.52 -0.24 2.02
CA PRO A 202 -18.66 0.01 3.46
C PRO A 202 -19.15 1.43 3.76
N GLU A 203 -20.25 1.55 4.47
CA GLU A 203 -20.82 2.81 4.96
C GLU A 203 -20.63 2.97 6.48
N ALA A 204 -20.52 1.85 7.19
CA ALA A 204 -20.38 1.82 8.66
C ALA A 204 -19.11 1.04 9.10
N PRO A 205 -17.90 1.44 8.67
CA PRO A 205 -16.68 0.74 9.07
C PRO A 205 -16.40 0.88 10.56
N HIS A 206 -15.77 -0.13 11.15
CA HIS A 206 -15.23 -0.05 12.51
C HIS A 206 -13.99 0.86 12.54
N HIS A 207 -14.25 2.16 12.42
CA HIS A 207 -13.26 3.22 12.37
C HIS A 207 -13.73 4.41 13.21
N ARG A 208 -13.07 4.67 14.32
CA ARG A 208 -13.51 5.66 15.31
C ARG A 208 -13.80 7.06 14.73
N PRO A 209 -12.94 7.63 13.84
CA PRO A 209 -13.28 8.91 13.21
C PRO A 209 -14.55 8.85 12.35
N SER A 210 -14.75 7.79 11.54
CA SER A 210 -15.96 7.60 10.74
C SER A 210 -17.21 7.46 11.64
N MET A 211 -17.10 6.70 12.71
CA MET A 211 -18.18 6.54 13.69
C MET A 211 -18.55 7.87 14.35
N ALA A 212 -17.55 8.70 14.69
CA ALA A 212 -17.77 9.99 15.35
C ALA A 212 -18.49 11.00 14.44
N VAL A 213 -18.22 10.97 13.12
CA VAL A 213 -18.88 11.87 12.15
C VAL A 213 -20.11 11.24 11.48
N GLY A 214 -20.38 9.95 11.74
CA GLY A 214 -21.50 9.21 11.14
C GLY A 214 -21.38 8.96 9.63
N LYS A 215 -20.16 8.98 9.09
CA LYS A 215 -19.90 8.78 7.66
C LYS A 215 -18.56 8.10 7.44
N ALA A 216 -18.53 7.09 6.57
CA ALA A 216 -17.28 6.47 6.15
C ALA A 216 -16.40 7.46 5.37
N GLN A 217 -15.11 7.51 5.70
CA GLN A 217 -14.12 8.20 4.88
C GLN A 217 -13.92 7.40 3.59
N PRO A 218 -13.95 8.01 2.40
CA PRO A 218 -13.67 7.29 1.16
C PRO A 218 -12.23 6.77 1.06
N GLY A 219 -12.04 5.65 0.36
CA GLY A 219 -10.72 5.12 0.02
C GLY A 219 -10.10 4.17 1.04
N MET A 220 -10.85 3.73 2.05
CA MET A 220 -10.34 2.83 3.09
C MET A 220 -10.75 1.38 2.84
N LEU A 221 -9.77 0.47 2.78
CA LEU A 221 -10.00 -0.96 2.69
C LEU A 221 -10.39 -1.52 4.06
N VAL A 222 -11.55 -2.17 4.14
CA VAL A 222 -11.97 -2.87 5.34
C VAL A 222 -11.36 -4.27 5.44
N GLY A 223 -11.37 -4.88 6.63
CA GLY A 223 -10.80 -6.20 6.93
C GLY A 223 -11.29 -7.32 6.04
N GLY A 224 -12.55 -7.25 5.63
CA GLY A 224 -13.15 -8.21 4.70
C GLY A 224 -13.73 -9.44 5.36
N VAL A 225 -13.90 -10.48 4.56
CA VAL A 225 -14.52 -11.75 4.98
C VAL A 225 -13.72 -12.38 6.12
N ASN A 226 -14.43 -12.81 7.18
CA ASN A 226 -13.84 -13.53 8.31
C ASN A 226 -14.75 -14.67 8.79
N SER A 227 -14.36 -15.88 8.49
CA SER A 227 -15.15 -17.08 8.85
C SER A 227 -14.97 -17.53 10.30
N SER A 228 -14.03 -16.95 11.03
CA SER A 228 -13.81 -17.24 12.46
C SER A 228 -14.82 -16.52 13.37
N LEU A 229 -15.42 -15.43 12.88
CA LEU A 229 -16.50 -14.69 13.54
C LEU A 229 -16.16 -14.27 14.98
N GLU A 230 -15.05 -13.53 15.19
CA GLU A 230 -14.55 -13.21 16.53
C GLU A 230 -15.42 -12.20 17.28
N ASP A 231 -16.20 -11.33 16.58
CA ASP A 231 -17.10 -10.38 17.24
C ASP A 231 -18.57 -10.82 17.24
N SER A 232 -19.38 -10.16 18.07
CA SER A 232 -20.78 -10.49 18.26
C SER A 232 -21.66 -10.12 17.06
N ALA A 233 -21.34 -9.05 16.32
CA ALA A 233 -22.08 -8.64 15.13
C ALA A 233 -21.87 -9.65 14.01
N ALA A 234 -20.62 -10.04 13.75
CA ALA A 234 -20.28 -11.07 12.77
C ALA A 234 -20.95 -12.41 13.13
N LYS A 235 -20.92 -12.83 14.42
CA LYS A 235 -21.60 -14.04 14.88
C LYS A 235 -23.10 -14.01 14.64
N ALA A 236 -23.75 -12.90 14.89
CA ALA A 236 -25.20 -12.77 14.73
C ALA A 236 -25.61 -12.85 13.25
N TYR A 237 -24.85 -12.20 12.37
CA TYR A 237 -25.18 -12.06 10.96
C TYR A 237 -24.71 -13.23 10.09
N CYS A 238 -23.51 -13.73 10.36
CA CYS A 238 -22.82 -14.69 9.47
C CYS A 238 -22.88 -16.14 9.96
N LYS A 239 -23.57 -16.42 11.07
CA LYS A 239 -23.61 -17.76 11.71
C LYS A 239 -23.90 -18.92 10.75
N THR A 240 -24.73 -18.70 9.74
CA THR A 240 -25.11 -19.70 8.74
C THR A 240 -24.60 -19.38 7.34
N ALA A 241 -23.81 -18.33 7.18
CA ALA A 241 -23.26 -17.94 5.90
C ALA A 241 -22.12 -18.88 5.48
N PRO A 242 -21.95 -19.14 4.17
CA PRO A 242 -20.74 -19.76 3.66
C PRO A 242 -19.51 -18.93 4.04
N ALA A 243 -18.35 -19.58 4.28
CA ALA A 243 -17.13 -18.94 4.72
C ALA A 243 -16.77 -17.67 3.90
N ALA A 244 -16.86 -17.75 2.58
CA ALA A 244 -16.57 -16.63 1.66
C ALA A 244 -17.62 -15.49 1.68
N LYS A 245 -18.67 -15.60 2.49
CA LYS A 245 -19.72 -14.58 2.66
C LYS A 245 -19.79 -14.01 4.08
N CYS A 246 -18.88 -14.40 4.96
CA CYS A 246 -18.87 -13.95 6.34
C CYS A 246 -18.32 -12.51 6.47
N TYR A 247 -19.07 -11.55 5.97
CA TYR A 247 -18.80 -10.12 6.04
C TYR A 247 -20.08 -9.36 6.40
N ILE A 248 -19.98 -8.36 7.23
CA ILE A 248 -21.06 -7.42 7.53
C ILE A 248 -20.52 -5.99 7.62
N ASP A 249 -21.18 -5.07 6.93
CA ASP A 249 -20.95 -3.63 7.09
C ASP A 249 -21.67 -3.13 8.34
N ASN A 250 -20.97 -3.19 9.45
CA ASN A 250 -21.46 -2.76 10.77
C ASN A 250 -20.30 -2.26 11.62
N ALA A 251 -20.46 -1.09 12.23
CA ALA A 251 -19.42 -0.47 13.05
C ALA A 251 -19.03 -1.29 14.30
N GLU A 252 -19.89 -2.19 14.76
CA GLU A 252 -19.60 -3.10 15.88
C GLU A 252 -18.84 -4.37 15.43
N SER A 253 -18.73 -4.62 14.13
CA SER A 253 -17.98 -5.76 13.60
C SER A 253 -16.52 -5.38 13.35
N TYR A 254 -15.70 -5.42 14.39
CA TYR A 254 -14.26 -5.19 14.23
C TYR A 254 -13.58 -6.30 13.44
N SER A 255 -14.04 -7.53 13.53
CA SER A 255 -13.37 -8.66 12.88
C SER A 255 -13.62 -8.78 11.36
N THR A 256 -14.59 -8.05 10.82
CA THR A 256 -14.87 -8.00 9.37
C THR A 256 -14.75 -6.61 8.76
N ASN A 257 -15.02 -5.55 9.55
CA ASN A 257 -15.19 -4.19 9.04
C ASN A 257 -14.22 -3.16 9.64
N GLU A 258 -13.17 -3.62 10.34
CA GLU A 258 -12.09 -2.77 10.85
C GLU A 258 -11.26 -2.20 9.70
N ILE A 259 -10.60 -1.06 9.95
CA ILE A 259 -9.69 -0.42 9.01
C ILE A 259 -8.34 -0.24 9.68
N THR A 260 -7.27 -0.59 8.95
CA THR A 260 -5.89 -0.35 9.40
C THR A 260 -5.03 0.24 8.28
N ILE A 261 -3.97 0.98 8.66
CA ILE A 261 -3.06 1.62 7.70
C ILE A 261 -2.37 0.58 6.82
N TYR A 262 -1.86 -0.49 7.42
CA TYR A 262 -1.07 -1.50 6.71
C TYR A 262 -1.93 -2.41 5.80
N TRP A 263 -3.25 -2.43 5.92
CA TRP A 263 -4.13 -3.10 4.96
C TRP A 263 -4.29 -2.30 3.68
N ASN A 264 -4.20 -0.97 3.78
CA ASN A 264 -4.33 -0.07 2.64
C ASN A 264 -3.06 0.00 1.79
N SER A 265 -1.88 -0.22 2.35
CA SER A 265 -0.62 -0.12 1.60
C SER A 265 -0.54 -1.09 0.41
N PRO A 266 -0.86 -2.40 0.51
CA PRO A 266 -0.87 -3.28 -0.65
C PRO A 266 -1.96 -2.94 -1.66
N LEU A 267 -3.11 -2.41 -1.24
CA LEU A 267 -4.14 -1.93 -2.16
C LEU A 267 -3.61 -0.78 -3.01
N ILE A 268 -2.93 0.20 -2.40
CA ILE A 268 -2.33 1.35 -3.13
C ILE A 268 -1.32 0.85 -4.16
N TYR A 269 -0.47 -0.10 -3.79
CA TYR A 269 0.49 -0.70 -4.73
C TYR A 269 -0.22 -1.37 -5.91
N LEU A 270 -1.25 -2.17 -5.66
CA LEU A 270 -2.03 -2.83 -6.71
C LEU A 270 -2.71 -1.83 -7.65
N LEU A 271 -3.35 -0.81 -7.10
CA LEU A 271 -3.96 0.25 -7.91
C LEU A 271 -2.93 0.94 -8.81
N ALA A 272 -1.75 1.24 -8.29
CA ALA A 272 -0.69 1.88 -9.06
C ALA A 272 -0.13 0.98 -10.17
N THR A 273 0.08 -0.30 -9.90
CA THR A 273 0.71 -1.23 -10.85
C THR A 273 -0.26 -1.75 -11.90
N THR A 274 -1.52 -2.04 -11.54
CA THR A 274 -2.51 -2.56 -12.48
C THR A 274 -3.07 -1.48 -13.40
N SER A 275 -3.14 -0.22 -12.97
CA SER A 275 -3.55 0.90 -13.82
C SER A 275 -2.60 1.11 -15.01
N ALA A 276 -1.34 0.69 -14.91
CA ALA A 276 -0.38 0.76 -16.01
C ALA A 276 -0.63 -0.31 -17.10
N VAL A 277 -1.25 -1.44 -16.74
CA VAL A 277 -1.51 -2.55 -17.70
C VAL A 277 -2.67 -2.23 -18.64
N GLN A 278 -3.64 -1.44 -18.23
CA GLN A 278 -4.78 -1.04 -19.06
C GLN A 278 -4.42 -0.08 -20.21
N LYS A 279 -3.15 0.28 -20.36
CA LYS A 279 -2.64 1.21 -21.38
C LYS A 279 -2.09 0.55 -22.66
N GLN A 280 -2.54 -0.63 -23.03
CA GLN A 280 -2.37 -1.06 -24.43
C GLN A 280 -3.53 -0.51 -25.26
N PRO A 281 -3.32 0.49 -26.12
CA PRO A 281 -4.38 0.89 -27.04
C PRO A 281 -4.61 -0.28 -28.00
N VAL A 282 -5.87 -0.73 -28.09
CA VAL A 282 -6.32 -1.48 -29.25
C VAL A 282 -5.94 -0.63 -30.46
N GLN A 283 -5.01 -1.10 -31.27
CA GLN A 283 -4.72 -0.50 -32.56
C GLN A 283 -5.97 -0.65 -33.43
N THR A 284 -6.81 0.34 -33.41
CA THR A 284 -7.71 0.58 -34.53
C THR A 284 -6.89 1.28 -35.61
N THR A 285 -6.49 0.52 -36.61
CA THR A 285 -6.02 1.07 -37.87
C THR A 285 -7.19 1.82 -38.53
N ASP A 286 -7.09 3.13 -38.57
CA ASP A 286 -7.68 3.90 -39.68
C ASP A 286 -6.90 5.21 -39.91
N PRO A 287 -6.72 5.61 -41.18
CA PRO A 287 -5.65 6.52 -41.55
C PRO A 287 -6.09 7.97 -41.73
N THR A 288 -5.12 8.83 -41.51
CA THR A 288 -5.01 10.17 -42.12
C THR A 288 -5.91 11.29 -41.57
N THR A 289 -5.29 12.22 -40.82
CA THR A 289 -5.44 13.64 -41.15
C THR A 289 -4.26 14.48 -40.61
N THR A 290 -3.80 15.27 -41.45
CA THR A 290 -2.71 16.19 -41.65
C THR A 290 -2.44 17.17 -40.50
N THR A 291 -1.15 17.35 -40.25
CA THR A 291 -0.49 18.44 -39.54
C THR A 291 -0.93 19.83 -39.99
N THR A 292 -1.16 20.72 -39.05
CA THR A 292 -0.88 22.15 -39.23
C THR A 292 -0.19 22.68 -37.97
N THR A 293 1.06 23.00 -38.14
CA THR A 293 1.85 23.89 -37.29
C THR A 293 1.28 25.29 -37.36
N ASP A 294 1.06 25.88 -36.20
CA ASP A 294 1.16 27.34 -36.11
C ASP A 294 1.88 27.79 -34.83
N THR A 295 2.94 28.50 -35.07
CA THR A 295 3.82 29.13 -34.10
C THR A 295 3.32 30.52 -33.86
N THR A 296 3.10 30.90 -32.60
CA THR A 296 3.55 32.18 -31.98
C THR A 296 2.83 32.48 -30.67
N GLY A 297 3.58 32.85 -29.65
CA GLY A 297 3.01 33.57 -28.52
C GLY A 297 3.37 32.98 -27.15
N ASN A 298 4.43 33.51 -26.57
CA ASN A 298 4.93 33.28 -25.23
C ASN A 298 3.87 33.64 -24.16
N THR A 299 3.13 32.66 -23.70
CA THR A 299 2.48 32.63 -22.40
C THR A 299 2.92 31.32 -21.77
N ALA A 300 3.45 31.35 -20.55
CA ALA A 300 3.70 30.10 -19.81
C ALA A 300 2.38 29.31 -19.83
N ASP A 301 2.36 28.21 -20.54
CA ASP A 301 1.16 27.40 -20.69
C ASP A 301 0.72 26.95 -19.30
N LEU A 302 -0.49 27.36 -18.91
CA LEU A 302 -1.14 26.96 -17.68
C LEU A 302 -1.35 25.43 -17.75
N LEU A 303 -0.50 24.67 -17.07
CA LEU A 303 -0.64 23.23 -16.96
C LEU A 303 -1.40 22.92 -15.67
N LEU A 304 -2.73 22.87 -15.76
CA LEU A 304 -3.57 22.50 -14.62
C LEU A 304 -3.17 21.12 -14.08
N GLY A 305 -3.02 21.03 -12.75
CA GLY A 305 -2.56 19.86 -12.06
C GLY A 305 -1.06 19.81 -11.77
N ASP A 306 -0.23 20.60 -12.44
CA ASP A 306 1.21 20.71 -12.21
C ASP A 306 1.52 21.72 -11.09
N ALA A 307 1.30 21.27 -9.86
CA ALA A 307 1.43 22.10 -8.66
C ALA A 307 2.87 22.47 -8.32
N ASN A 308 3.83 21.63 -8.71
CA ASN A 308 5.25 21.78 -8.45
C ASN A 308 6.01 22.43 -9.63
N GLU A 309 5.31 22.77 -10.71
CA GLU A 309 5.84 23.41 -11.92
C GLU A 309 6.96 22.61 -12.62
N SER A 310 6.86 21.28 -12.56
CA SER A 310 7.82 20.36 -13.19
C SER A 310 7.61 20.20 -14.70
N GLY A 311 6.46 20.64 -15.23
CA GLY A 311 6.02 20.42 -16.60
C GLY A 311 5.29 19.10 -16.83
N LEU A 312 5.00 18.35 -15.76
CA LEU A 312 4.24 17.08 -15.79
C LEU A 312 3.23 17.10 -14.65
N VAL A 313 2.07 16.49 -14.86
CA VAL A 313 1.09 16.24 -13.80
C VAL A 313 1.27 14.80 -13.33
N ASP A 314 1.83 14.62 -12.13
CA ASP A 314 2.12 13.30 -11.58
C ASP A 314 1.85 13.20 -10.07
N VAL A 315 2.27 12.09 -9.45
CA VAL A 315 2.05 11.85 -8.02
C VAL A 315 2.75 12.89 -7.13
N SER A 316 3.83 13.53 -7.59
CA SER A 316 4.54 14.54 -6.81
C SER A 316 3.67 15.77 -6.57
N ASP A 317 2.84 16.15 -7.56
CA ASP A 317 1.86 17.24 -7.44
C ASP A 317 0.78 16.90 -6.43
N ALA A 318 0.24 15.70 -6.53
CA ALA A 318 -0.77 15.21 -5.59
C ALA A 318 -0.24 15.21 -4.15
N VAL A 319 1.01 14.76 -3.94
CA VAL A 319 1.67 14.79 -2.62
C VAL A 319 1.86 16.22 -2.12
N LEU A 320 2.30 17.13 -2.99
CA LEU A 320 2.51 18.54 -2.62
C LEU A 320 1.18 19.20 -2.22
N ILE A 321 0.10 18.96 -2.96
CA ILE A 321 -1.23 19.49 -2.64
C ILE A 321 -1.77 18.87 -1.35
N ALA A 322 -1.60 17.57 -1.14
CA ALA A 322 -2.01 16.90 0.08
C ALA A 322 -1.34 17.51 1.33
N ARG A 323 -0.03 17.76 1.25
CA ARG A 323 0.73 18.41 2.32
C ARG A 323 0.28 19.86 2.53
N PHE A 324 0.06 20.60 1.44
CA PHE A 324 -0.42 21.99 1.50
C PHE A 324 -1.81 22.08 2.14
N ALA A 325 -2.74 21.22 1.74
CA ALA A 325 -4.10 21.14 2.31
C ALA A 325 -4.10 20.68 3.79
N ALA A 326 -3.07 19.93 4.20
CA ALA A 326 -2.87 19.55 5.61
C ALA A 326 -2.15 20.64 6.44
N GLU A 327 -2.00 21.85 5.90
CA GLU A 327 -1.32 22.98 6.56
C GLU A 327 0.15 22.71 6.95
N ASP A 328 0.83 21.83 6.21
CA ASP A 328 2.25 21.55 6.41
C ASP A 328 3.07 22.80 6.06
N GLN A 329 3.76 23.36 7.06
CA GLN A 329 4.51 24.61 6.94
C GLN A 329 5.69 24.52 5.95
N GLU A 330 6.13 23.34 5.60
CA GLU A 330 7.21 23.10 4.63
C GLU A 330 6.66 22.90 3.21
N ALA A 331 5.38 22.61 3.03
CA ALA A 331 4.74 22.47 1.73
C ALA A 331 4.32 23.84 1.20
N LYS A 332 5.18 24.44 0.35
CA LYS A 332 4.92 25.76 -0.23
C LYS A 332 4.57 25.63 -1.71
N LEU A 333 3.43 26.16 -2.09
CA LEU A 333 3.07 26.39 -3.46
C LEU A 333 3.46 27.82 -3.85
N THR A 334 4.08 27.98 -5.01
CA THR A 334 4.30 29.31 -5.61
C THR A 334 2.95 29.95 -6.01
N ALA A 335 2.93 31.18 -6.45
CA ALA A 335 1.72 31.81 -6.97
C ALA A 335 1.17 31.03 -8.19
N GLN A 336 2.05 30.57 -9.09
CA GLN A 336 1.68 29.78 -10.26
C GLN A 336 1.26 28.36 -9.84
N GLY A 337 2.01 27.72 -8.94
CA GLY A 337 1.68 26.40 -8.42
C GLY A 337 0.31 26.34 -7.76
N LYS A 338 -0.14 27.41 -7.09
CA LYS A 338 -1.52 27.49 -6.56
C LYS A 338 -2.57 27.58 -7.66
N ILE A 339 -2.30 28.31 -8.74
CA ILE A 339 -3.22 28.38 -9.88
C ILE A 339 -3.29 27.03 -10.59
N ASN A 340 -2.15 26.38 -10.77
CA ASN A 340 -2.09 25.04 -11.38
C ASN A 340 -2.79 23.98 -10.51
N ALA A 341 -2.67 24.09 -9.20
CA ALA A 341 -3.25 23.15 -8.24
C ALA A 341 -4.78 23.26 -8.08
N ASP A 342 -5.35 24.44 -8.31
CA ASP A 342 -6.79 24.71 -8.25
C ASP A 342 -7.46 24.24 -9.56
N VAL A 343 -7.58 22.92 -9.71
CA VAL A 343 -8.08 22.29 -10.96
C VAL A 343 -9.59 22.37 -11.07
N ASN A 344 -10.32 22.50 -9.98
CA ASN A 344 -11.76 22.68 -9.94
C ASN A 344 -12.17 24.17 -10.04
N LYS A 345 -11.20 25.09 -10.00
CA LYS A 345 -11.35 26.56 -10.14
C LYS A 345 -12.26 27.18 -9.08
N ASN A 346 -12.26 26.62 -7.86
CA ASN A 346 -13.01 27.17 -6.72
C ASN A 346 -12.26 28.33 -6.02
N GLY A 347 -11.00 28.58 -6.37
CA GLY A 347 -10.16 29.69 -5.89
C GLY A 347 -9.17 29.28 -4.78
N SER A 348 -9.09 28.01 -4.41
CA SER A 348 -8.17 27.52 -3.38
C SER A 348 -7.78 26.07 -3.62
N PRO A 349 -6.46 25.74 -3.70
CA PRO A 349 -6.01 24.36 -3.72
C PRO A 349 -6.39 23.62 -2.42
N ASP A 350 -7.18 22.57 -2.54
CA ASP A 350 -7.64 21.79 -1.39
C ASP A 350 -7.74 20.28 -1.70
N SER A 351 -8.41 19.53 -0.81
CA SER A 351 -8.57 18.09 -0.97
C SER A 351 -9.43 17.67 -2.17
N ASP A 352 -10.32 18.55 -2.64
CA ASP A 352 -11.15 18.25 -3.80
C ASP A 352 -10.32 18.31 -5.09
N ASP A 353 -9.37 19.27 -5.19
CA ASP A 353 -8.38 19.34 -6.27
C ASP A 353 -7.46 18.14 -6.26
N LEU A 354 -6.96 17.77 -5.09
CA LEU A 354 -6.14 16.55 -4.92
C LEU A 354 -6.87 15.33 -5.49
N ILE A 355 -8.15 15.15 -5.18
CA ILE A 355 -8.95 14.02 -5.67
C ILE A 355 -9.09 14.09 -7.21
N MET A 356 -9.28 15.27 -7.78
CA MET A 356 -9.35 15.45 -9.22
C MET A 356 -8.01 15.16 -9.90
N ILE A 357 -6.91 15.63 -9.35
CA ILE A 357 -5.56 15.35 -9.87
C ILE A 357 -5.25 13.85 -9.78
N LEU A 358 -5.58 13.17 -8.69
CA LEU A 358 -5.44 11.72 -8.59
C LEU A 358 -6.29 10.97 -9.62
N LYS A 359 -7.53 11.43 -9.88
CA LYS A 359 -8.38 10.88 -10.94
C LYS A 359 -7.78 11.11 -12.33
N TYR A 360 -7.17 12.25 -12.57
CA TYR A 360 -6.48 12.57 -13.82
C TYR A 360 -5.23 11.70 -14.02
N ILE A 361 -4.36 11.61 -13.01
CA ILE A 361 -3.16 10.76 -13.04
C ILE A 361 -3.54 9.30 -13.28
N THR A 362 -4.60 8.83 -12.62
CA THR A 362 -5.12 7.46 -12.77
C THR A 362 -6.01 7.29 -14.01
N LYS A 363 -6.20 8.35 -14.82
CA LYS A 363 -7.02 8.36 -16.05
C LYS A 363 -8.49 7.97 -15.85
N ILE A 364 -9.01 8.19 -14.65
CA ILE A 364 -10.46 8.13 -14.38
C ILE A 364 -11.16 9.31 -15.07
N ILE A 365 -10.49 10.46 -15.17
CA ILE A 365 -10.87 11.61 -15.99
C ILE A 365 -9.74 11.93 -16.99
N SER A 366 -10.08 12.48 -18.15
CA SER A 366 -9.14 12.83 -19.21
C SER A 366 -8.75 14.32 -19.23
N GLU A 367 -9.51 15.15 -18.51
CA GLU A 367 -9.33 16.60 -18.42
C GLU A 367 -9.88 17.12 -17.07
N PHE A 368 -9.47 18.34 -16.68
CA PHE A 368 -9.95 19.03 -15.49
C PHE A 368 -11.10 19.98 -15.78
#